data_c144820162c275ce635a97a7865cc6ba
#
_entry.id   c144820162c275ce635a97a7865cc6ba
#
_cell.length_a   1.000
_cell.length_b   1.000
_cell.length_c   1.000
_cell.angle_alpha   90.00
_cell.angle_beta   90.00
_cell.angle_gamma   90.00
#
_symmetry.space_group_name_H-M   'P 1'
#
loop_
_entity.id
_entity.type
_entity.pdbx_description
1 polymer ?
#
loop_
_entity_poly.entity_id
_entity_poly.type
_entity_poly.pdbx_seq_one_letter_code
_entity_poly.pdbx_strand_id
1 'polypeptide(L)'
;NIVTSSEEGFDEAAFVDMIKALPLAHQVVGVLRTMNDSLADAVICEELRVLWGRDYYMEKILHLDFKVSAFSFFQTNVEAAERLYSEALALVPSFEGKSAFDLYCGTGTISQILALKAKEVLGIELVEEAVAAAKQNAALNGLTNCDFLAGDVFEALRNVEQKPDVIVVDPPRVGIQPKALDKIISYGVPEIVYVSCNPKTLAQNLMYFAY
;
A
#
# COMPACT_ATOMS: atom_id res chain seq x y z
N ASN A 1 5.81 -13.98 11.56
CA ASN A 1 5.63 -13.13 12.73
C ASN A 1 4.69 -13.81 13.72
N ILE A 2 5.07 -13.88 15.00
CA ILE A 2 4.20 -14.29 16.11
C ILE A 2 3.86 -13.06 16.95
N VAL A 3 2.59 -12.97 17.34
CA VAL A 3 2.11 -11.92 18.24
C VAL A 3 1.89 -12.53 19.61
N THR A 4 2.48 -11.94 20.63
CA THR A 4 2.38 -12.41 22.02
C THR A 4 2.19 -11.21 22.95
N SER A 5 1.76 -11.48 24.20
CA SER A 5 1.90 -10.48 25.28
C SER A 5 3.37 -10.29 25.66
N SER A 6 3.64 -9.23 26.42
CA SER A 6 4.95 -9.01 27.04
C SER A 6 5.21 -9.89 28.27
N GLU A 7 4.20 -10.65 28.73
CA GLU A 7 4.29 -11.52 29.90
C GLU A 7 5.43 -12.54 29.75
N GLU A 8 6.04 -12.88 30.86
CA GLU A 8 7.12 -13.86 30.94
C GLU A 8 6.61 -15.26 30.57
N GLY A 9 7.48 -16.07 29.96
CA GLY A 9 7.23 -17.49 29.68
C GLY A 9 7.23 -17.89 28.21
N PHE A 10 7.37 -16.95 27.25
CA PHE A 10 7.55 -17.31 25.84
C PHE A 10 9.03 -17.64 25.56
N ASP A 11 9.31 -18.92 25.30
CA ASP A 11 10.66 -19.38 24.91
C ASP A 11 10.93 -19.09 23.43
N GLU A 12 11.59 -17.94 23.19
CA GLU A 12 11.94 -17.47 21.84
C GLU A 12 12.88 -18.44 21.12
N ALA A 13 13.84 -19.03 21.84
CA ALA A 13 14.80 -19.95 21.26
C ALA A 13 14.16 -21.27 20.83
N ALA A 14 13.37 -21.88 21.70
CA ALA A 14 12.61 -23.09 21.39
C ALA A 14 11.64 -22.86 20.22
N PHE A 15 10.99 -21.70 20.15
CA PHE A 15 10.11 -21.35 19.04
C PHE A 15 10.87 -21.27 17.71
N VAL A 16 12.02 -20.59 17.67
CA VAL A 16 12.87 -20.51 16.48
C VAL A 16 13.34 -21.88 16.03
N ASP A 17 13.77 -22.72 16.96
CA ASP A 17 14.25 -24.08 16.67
C ASP A 17 13.12 -24.97 16.12
N MET A 18 11.91 -24.84 16.68
CA MET A 18 10.72 -25.51 16.17
C MET A 18 10.42 -25.10 14.72
N ILE A 19 10.44 -23.80 14.41
CA ILE A 19 10.18 -23.31 13.04
C ILE A 19 11.24 -23.83 12.07
N LYS A 20 12.53 -23.82 12.47
CA LYS A 20 13.62 -24.34 11.62
C LYS A 20 13.55 -25.84 11.37
N ALA A 21 12.94 -26.58 12.26
CA ALA A 21 12.77 -28.03 12.12
C ALA A 21 11.61 -28.44 11.21
N LEU A 22 10.71 -27.49 10.82
CA LEU A 22 9.59 -27.78 9.94
C LEU A 22 10.06 -28.03 8.50
N PRO A 23 9.53 -29.05 7.81
CA PRO A 23 9.77 -29.27 6.39
C PRO A 23 8.91 -28.30 5.57
N LEU A 24 9.30 -27.03 5.52
CA LEU A 24 8.55 -25.98 4.80
C LEU A 24 8.90 -26.02 3.32
N ALA A 25 7.87 -26.01 2.47
CA ALA A 25 8.02 -25.95 1.02
C ALA A 25 8.64 -24.63 0.55
N HIS A 26 8.48 -23.56 1.32
CA HIS A 26 9.03 -22.24 1.06
C HIS A 26 10.09 -21.91 2.10
N GLN A 27 11.13 -21.19 1.65
CA GLN A 27 12.19 -20.77 2.54
C GLN A 27 11.68 -19.72 3.54
N VAL A 28 11.75 -20.03 4.83
CA VAL A 28 11.54 -19.04 5.89
C VAL A 28 12.75 -18.10 5.91
N VAL A 29 12.52 -16.82 5.73
CA VAL A 29 13.58 -15.79 5.68
C VAL A 29 13.78 -15.05 6.98
N GLY A 30 12.81 -15.15 7.90
CA GLY A 30 12.89 -14.55 9.21
C GLY A 30 11.81 -15.06 10.15
N VAL A 31 12.07 -14.94 11.44
CA VAL A 31 11.14 -15.20 12.54
C VAL A 31 11.08 -13.96 13.40
N LEU A 32 9.88 -13.40 13.54
CA LEU A 32 9.64 -12.15 14.24
C LEU A 32 8.69 -12.39 15.43
N ARG A 33 8.89 -11.63 16.50
CA ARG A 33 7.95 -11.54 17.61
C ARG A 33 7.48 -10.09 17.76
N THR A 34 6.18 -9.90 17.71
CA THR A 34 5.52 -8.63 18.03
C THR A 34 4.90 -8.74 19.41
N MET A 35 5.21 -7.81 20.28
CA MET A 35 4.56 -7.67 21.58
C MET A 35 3.35 -6.76 21.44
N ASN A 36 2.22 -7.22 21.98
CA ASN A 36 0.96 -6.50 21.97
C ASN A 36 0.19 -6.81 23.26
N ASP A 37 0.19 -5.88 24.18
CA ASP A 37 -0.59 -5.94 25.44
C ASP A 37 -1.88 -5.13 25.35
N SER A 38 -2.16 -4.56 24.17
CA SER A 38 -3.40 -3.81 23.92
C SER A 38 -4.62 -4.73 23.96
N LEU A 39 -5.71 -4.24 24.54
CA LEU A 39 -7.04 -4.87 24.50
C LEU A 39 -7.84 -4.51 23.23
N ALA A 40 -7.24 -3.79 22.28
CA ALA A 40 -7.86 -3.43 21.03
C ALA A 40 -7.98 -4.65 20.09
N ASP A 41 -8.99 -4.64 19.23
CA ASP A 41 -9.17 -5.70 18.20
C ASP A 41 -8.05 -5.69 17.13
N ALA A 42 -7.29 -4.60 17.03
CA ALA A 42 -6.15 -4.47 16.13
C ALA A 42 -4.84 -4.77 16.86
N VAL A 43 -3.90 -5.42 16.17
CA VAL A 43 -2.54 -5.61 16.69
C VAL A 43 -1.82 -4.26 16.72
N ILE A 44 -1.49 -3.79 17.92
CA ILE A 44 -0.66 -2.62 18.15
C ILE A 44 0.76 -3.13 18.42
N CYS A 45 1.70 -2.74 17.56
CA CYS A 45 3.10 -3.13 17.75
C CYS A 45 3.73 -2.24 18.83
N GLU A 46 3.84 -2.76 20.05
CA GLU A 46 4.55 -2.08 21.12
C GLU A 46 6.06 -2.32 21.02
N GLU A 47 6.45 -3.55 20.67
CA GLU A 47 7.83 -3.93 20.39
C GLU A 47 7.87 -4.98 19.30
N LEU A 48 8.79 -4.83 18.33
CA LEU A 48 9.10 -5.84 17.32
C LEU A 48 10.53 -6.38 17.58
N ARG A 49 10.64 -7.69 17.77
CA ARG A 49 11.93 -8.39 17.88
C ARG A 49 12.16 -9.29 16.66
N VAL A 50 13.36 -9.18 16.10
CA VAL A 50 13.83 -10.14 15.09
C VAL A 50 14.51 -11.28 15.84
N LEU A 51 13.82 -12.42 15.93
CA LEU A 51 14.34 -13.59 16.64
C LEU A 51 15.34 -14.37 15.79
N TRP A 52 15.15 -14.36 14.47
CA TRP A 52 16.06 -14.98 13.51
C TRP A 52 15.84 -14.40 12.11
N GLY A 53 16.93 -14.32 11.31
CA GLY A 53 16.87 -13.91 9.92
C GLY A 53 16.62 -12.41 9.74
N ARG A 54 15.71 -12.04 8.87
CA ARG A 54 15.39 -10.65 8.51
C ARG A 54 13.92 -10.32 8.77
N ASP A 55 13.62 -9.02 8.93
CA ASP A 55 12.29 -8.48 9.22
C ASP A 55 11.45 -8.20 7.97
N TYR A 56 11.92 -8.60 6.81
CA TYR A 56 11.23 -8.41 5.54
C TYR A 56 11.36 -9.62 4.62
N TYR A 57 10.48 -9.71 3.65
CA TYR A 57 10.64 -10.58 2.49
C TYR A 57 10.57 -9.76 1.19
N MET A 58 11.02 -10.34 0.10
CA MET A 58 10.91 -9.74 -1.23
C MET A 58 9.74 -10.37 -1.95
N GLU A 59 8.94 -9.54 -2.59
CA GLU A 59 7.84 -9.97 -3.45
C GLU A 59 7.93 -9.27 -4.80
N LYS A 60 7.31 -9.85 -5.82
CA LYS A 60 7.35 -9.31 -7.18
C LYS A 60 5.95 -9.14 -7.73
N ILE A 61 5.64 -7.94 -8.24
CA ILE A 61 4.41 -7.62 -8.98
C ILE A 61 4.79 -6.96 -10.31
N LEU A 62 4.31 -7.51 -11.43
CA LEU A 62 4.52 -6.96 -12.79
C LEU A 62 5.98 -6.55 -13.06
N HIS A 63 6.94 -7.40 -12.70
CA HIS A 63 8.38 -7.20 -12.83
C HIS A 63 9.01 -6.18 -11.86
N LEU A 64 8.24 -5.56 -10.98
CA LEU A 64 8.71 -4.68 -9.92
C LEU A 64 8.98 -5.49 -8.66
N ASP A 65 10.10 -5.20 -8.00
CA ASP A 65 10.48 -5.83 -6.74
C ASP A 65 10.03 -4.97 -5.55
N PHE A 66 9.41 -5.62 -4.56
CA PHE A 66 8.92 -4.96 -3.36
C PHE A 66 9.53 -5.57 -2.11
N LYS A 67 10.11 -4.72 -1.26
CA LYS A 67 10.48 -5.08 0.09
C LYS A 67 9.25 -4.93 0.99
N VAL A 68 8.77 -6.06 1.53
CA VAL A 68 7.57 -6.10 2.38
C VAL A 68 7.98 -6.39 3.82
N SER A 69 7.69 -5.48 4.73
CA SER A 69 7.94 -5.63 6.17
C SER A 69 6.71 -6.18 6.90
N ALA A 70 6.88 -6.54 8.18
CA ALA A 70 5.84 -7.19 8.99
C ALA A 70 4.53 -6.40 9.10
N PHE A 71 4.59 -5.07 9.04
CA PHE A 71 3.43 -4.18 9.16
C PHE A 71 3.10 -3.43 7.87
N SER A 72 3.81 -3.70 6.78
CA SER A 72 3.43 -3.18 5.47
C SER A 72 2.19 -3.90 4.97
N PHE A 73 1.17 -3.13 4.54
CA PHE A 73 0.09 -3.74 3.78
C PHE A 73 0.62 -4.15 2.40
N PHE A 74 0.42 -5.39 2.05
CA PHE A 74 0.71 -5.93 0.73
C PHE A 74 -0.34 -6.97 0.36
N GLN A 75 -0.72 -7.04 -0.91
CA GLN A 75 -1.73 -7.99 -1.37
C GLN A 75 -1.22 -9.43 -1.22
N THR A 76 -1.92 -10.24 -0.45
CA THR A 76 -1.50 -11.62 -0.13
C THR A 76 -1.57 -12.57 -1.32
N ASN A 77 -2.49 -12.31 -2.25
CA ASN A 77 -2.58 -13.04 -3.52
C ASN A 77 -2.00 -12.17 -4.64
N VAL A 78 -0.71 -12.35 -4.87
CA VAL A 78 0.07 -11.54 -5.82
C VAL A 78 -0.43 -11.69 -7.24
N GLU A 79 -0.71 -12.90 -7.70
CA GLU A 79 -1.22 -13.15 -9.05
C GLU A 79 -2.59 -12.48 -9.29
N ALA A 80 -3.47 -12.53 -8.28
CA ALA A 80 -4.76 -11.84 -8.36
C ALA A 80 -4.59 -10.32 -8.33
N ALA A 81 -3.62 -9.80 -7.58
CA ALA A 81 -3.30 -8.38 -7.53
C ALA A 81 -2.75 -7.87 -8.87
N GLU A 82 -1.83 -8.60 -9.50
CA GLU A 82 -1.31 -8.28 -10.85
C GLU A 82 -2.45 -8.17 -11.86
N ARG A 83 -3.37 -9.12 -11.81
CA ARG A 83 -4.53 -9.15 -12.69
C ARG A 83 -5.47 -7.98 -12.44
N LEU A 84 -5.79 -7.73 -11.15
CA LEU A 84 -6.64 -6.61 -10.76
C LEU A 84 -6.07 -5.28 -11.24
N TYR A 85 -4.79 -5.02 -10.97
CA TYR A 85 -4.15 -3.76 -11.34
C TYR A 85 -4.02 -3.63 -12.86
N SER A 86 -3.68 -4.71 -13.57
CA SER A 86 -3.62 -4.70 -15.03
C SER A 86 -4.96 -4.37 -15.66
N GLU A 87 -6.04 -4.98 -15.22
CA GLU A 87 -7.39 -4.75 -15.73
C GLU A 87 -7.90 -3.34 -15.36
N ALA A 88 -7.70 -2.92 -14.09
CA ALA A 88 -8.14 -1.59 -13.65
C ALA A 88 -7.42 -0.47 -14.42
N LEU A 89 -6.12 -0.59 -14.62
CA LEU A 89 -5.35 0.41 -15.34
C LEU A 89 -5.58 0.37 -16.86
N ALA A 90 -5.98 -0.77 -17.41
CA ALA A 90 -6.36 -0.88 -18.82
C ALA A 90 -7.65 -0.11 -19.18
N LEU A 91 -8.44 0.31 -18.19
CA LEU A 91 -9.60 1.17 -18.41
C LEU A 91 -9.20 2.58 -18.87
N VAL A 92 -7.98 3.03 -18.58
CA VAL A 92 -7.43 4.29 -19.08
C VAL A 92 -6.77 4.04 -20.44
N PRO A 93 -7.17 4.76 -21.51
CA PRO A 93 -6.66 4.52 -22.86
C PRO A 93 -5.14 4.62 -22.98
N SER A 94 -4.52 5.55 -22.26
CA SER A 94 -3.06 5.68 -22.19
C SER A 94 -2.63 6.49 -20.97
N PHE A 95 -1.51 6.13 -20.38
CA PHE A 95 -0.78 6.91 -19.35
C PHE A 95 0.43 7.64 -19.93
N GLU A 96 0.78 7.39 -21.19
CA GLU A 96 1.97 7.98 -21.82
C GLU A 96 1.90 9.51 -21.85
N GLY A 97 2.94 10.16 -21.34
CA GLY A 97 3.03 11.61 -21.24
C GLY A 97 2.14 12.27 -20.18
N LYS A 98 1.30 11.49 -19.48
CA LYS A 98 0.37 11.98 -18.45
C LYS A 98 1.02 12.05 -17.08
N SER A 99 0.58 13.01 -16.26
CA SER A 99 0.79 13.02 -14.81
C SER A 99 -0.37 12.30 -14.12
N ALA A 100 -0.05 11.42 -13.17
CA ALA A 100 -1.04 10.63 -12.45
C ALA A 100 -0.92 10.83 -10.94
N PHE A 101 -2.06 10.89 -10.25
CA PHE A 101 -2.11 10.79 -8.80
C PHE A 101 -2.61 9.41 -8.40
N ASP A 102 -1.95 8.81 -7.40
CA ASP A 102 -2.36 7.57 -6.74
C ASP A 102 -2.71 7.91 -5.29
N LEU A 103 -4.00 7.98 -4.99
CA LEU A 103 -4.49 8.38 -3.67
C LEU A 103 -4.81 7.15 -2.83
N TYR A 104 -4.35 7.16 -1.57
CA TYR A 104 -4.33 6.00 -0.66
C TYR A 104 -3.32 4.94 -1.14
N CYS A 105 -2.12 5.40 -1.55
CA CYS A 105 -1.17 4.57 -2.31
C CYS A 105 -0.50 3.46 -1.48
N GLY A 106 -0.64 3.43 -0.16
CA GLY A 106 0.00 2.46 0.71
C GLY A 106 1.52 2.43 0.51
N THR A 107 2.08 1.25 0.26
CA THR A 107 3.51 1.06 -0.05
C THR A 107 3.87 1.35 -1.50
N GLY A 108 2.98 2.03 -2.25
CA GLY A 108 3.24 2.54 -3.58
C GLY A 108 3.19 1.51 -4.71
N THR A 109 2.44 0.42 -4.54
CA THR A 109 2.37 -0.64 -5.56
C THR A 109 1.75 -0.12 -6.86
N ILE A 110 0.57 0.50 -6.78
CA ILE A 110 -0.11 1.07 -7.96
C ILE A 110 0.70 2.24 -8.52
N SER A 111 1.21 3.13 -7.66
CA SER A 111 2.06 4.25 -8.08
C SER A 111 3.23 3.81 -8.95
N GLN A 112 3.94 2.75 -8.54
CA GLN A 112 5.10 2.25 -9.28
C GLN A 112 4.71 1.57 -10.59
N ILE A 113 3.57 0.86 -10.63
CA ILE A 113 3.04 0.29 -11.88
C ILE A 113 2.67 1.43 -12.86
N LEU A 114 2.06 2.50 -12.37
CA LEU A 114 1.76 3.70 -13.17
C LEU A 114 3.05 4.34 -13.70
N ALA A 115 4.08 4.46 -12.87
CA ALA A 115 5.36 5.07 -13.23
C ALA A 115 6.09 4.37 -14.39
N LEU A 116 5.76 3.10 -14.69
CA LEU A 116 6.29 2.40 -15.86
C LEU A 116 5.82 3.02 -17.20
N LYS A 117 4.72 3.78 -17.18
CA LYS A 117 4.10 4.32 -18.40
C LYS A 117 3.83 5.82 -18.31
N ALA A 118 3.56 6.33 -17.12
CA ALA A 118 3.25 7.74 -16.89
C ALA A 118 4.51 8.61 -16.96
N LYS A 119 4.32 9.89 -17.29
CA LYS A 119 5.39 10.89 -17.24
C LYS A 119 5.88 11.08 -15.81
N GLU A 120 4.94 11.21 -14.87
CA GLU A 120 5.20 11.40 -13.45
C GLU A 120 4.02 10.88 -12.63
N VAL A 121 4.30 10.39 -11.43
CA VAL A 121 3.30 9.87 -10.50
C VAL A 121 3.51 10.48 -9.13
N LEU A 122 2.42 10.93 -8.51
CA LEU A 122 2.40 11.36 -7.12
C LEU A 122 1.51 10.44 -6.30
N GLY A 123 2.12 9.67 -5.40
CA GLY A 123 1.41 8.85 -4.40
C GLY A 123 1.13 9.65 -3.14
N ILE A 124 -0.07 9.53 -2.58
CA ILE A 124 -0.45 10.14 -1.30
C ILE A 124 -0.97 9.06 -0.35
N GLU A 125 -0.39 9.00 0.84
CA GLU A 125 -0.73 8.02 1.86
C GLU A 125 -0.65 8.66 3.26
N LEU A 126 -1.55 8.27 4.14
CA LEU A 126 -1.65 8.81 5.50
C LEU A 126 -0.50 8.32 6.39
N VAL A 127 -0.10 7.05 6.23
CA VAL A 127 0.87 6.36 7.10
C VAL A 127 2.29 6.65 6.64
N GLU A 128 3.05 7.39 7.45
CA GLU A 128 4.42 7.82 7.12
C GLU A 128 5.36 6.63 6.84
N GLU A 129 5.23 5.53 7.58
CA GLU A 129 6.03 4.32 7.38
C GLU A 129 5.75 3.67 6.03
N ALA A 130 4.49 3.69 5.57
CA ALA A 130 4.11 3.19 4.26
C ALA A 130 4.71 4.07 3.15
N VAL A 131 4.70 5.40 3.32
CA VAL A 131 5.36 6.34 2.41
C VAL A 131 6.87 6.12 2.36
N ALA A 132 7.51 5.89 3.51
CA ALA A 132 8.93 5.57 3.54
C ALA A 132 9.25 4.27 2.80
N ALA A 133 8.41 3.23 2.98
CA ALA A 133 8.53 1.97 2.24
C ALA A 133 8.29 2.17 0.73
N ALA A 134 7.30 2.98 0.34
CA ALA A 134 7.02 3.31 -1.06
C ALA A 134 8.23 3.97 -1.75
N LYS A 135 8.87 4.94 -1.09
CA LYS A 135 10.09 5.59 -1.58
C LYS A 135 11.27 4.61 -1.73
N GLN A 136 11.45 3.72 -0.74
CA GLN A 136 12.49 2.69 -0.80
C GLN A 136 12.24 1.72 -1.96
N ASN A 137 11.00 1.28 -2.16
CA ASN A 137 10.64 0.37 -3.24
C ASN A 137 10.77 1.03 -4.61
N ALA A 138 10.38 2.30 -4.76
CA ALA A 138 10.60 3.04 -6.00
C ALA A 138 12.09 3.18 -6.34
N ALA A 139 12.92 3.48 -5.35
CA ALA A 139 14.37 3.54 -5.52
C ALA A 139 14.96 2.16 -5.88
N LEU A 140 14.48 1.08 -5.25
CA LEU A 140 14.87 -0.30 -5.56
C LEU A 140 14.59 -0.65 -7.03
N ASN A 141 13.47 -0.18 -7.58
CA ASN A 141 13.05 -0.39 -8.95
C ASN A 141 13.63 0.64 -9.94
N GLY A 142 14.48 1.57 -9.49
CA GLY A 142 15.09 2.60 -10.33
C GLY A 142 14.11 3.63 -10.90
N LEU A 143 12.93 3.78 -10.27
CA LEU A 143 11.90 4.73 -10.70
C LEU A 143 12.25 6.13 -10.18
N THR A 144 12.45 7.09 -11.10
CA THR A 144 12.79 8.49 -10.78
C THR A 144 11.63 9.45 -11.02
N ASN A 145 10.51 8.94 -11.54
CA ASN A 145 9.30 9.67 -11.88
C ASN A 145 8.12 9.34 -10.97
N CYS A 146 8.40 8.86 -9.75
CA CYS A 146 7.40 8.45 -8.78
C CYS A 146 7.74 9.07 -7.42
N ASP A 147 6.97 10.07 -7.01
CA ASP A 147 7.11 10.76 -5.74
C ASP A 147 5.98 10.40 -4.77
N PHE A 148 6.25 10.55 -3.46
CA PHE A 148 5.30 10.18 -2.41
C PHE A 148 5.21 11.24 -1.33
N LEU A 149 3.97 11.57 -0.92
CA LEU A 149 3.65 12.48 0.18
C LEU A 149 2.94 11.74 1.30
N ALA A 150 3.40 11.98 2.53
CA ALA A 150 2.70 11.52 3.73
C ALA A 150 1.66 12.57 4.16
N GLY A 151 0.44 12.12 4.45
CA GLY A 151 -0.62 12.96 4.98
C GLY A 151 -2.02 12.51 4.58
N ASP A 152 -3.01 13.11 5.24
CA ASP A 152 -4.39 12.96 4.84
C ASP A 152 -4.58 13.45 3.40
N VAL A 153 -5.31 12.67 2.59
CA VAL A 153 -5.48 12.95 1.16
C VAL A 153 -6.04 14.36 0.91
N PHE A 154 -7.06 14.78 1.67
CA PHE A 154 -7.64 16.12 1.50
C PHE A 154 -6.65 17.23 1.83
N GLU A 155 -5.94 17.11 2.96
CA GLU A 155 -4.97 18.13 3.38
C GLU A 155 -3.74 18.16 2.46
N ALA A 156 -3.24 17.01 2.02
CA ALA A 156 -2.14 16.93 1.09
C ALA A 156 -2.49 17.58 -0.26
N LEU A 157 -3.67 17.27 -0.81
CA LEU A 157 -4.13 17.82 -2.08
C LEU A 157 -4.38 19.36 -2.04
N ARG A 158 -4.56 19.95 -0.87
CA ARG A 158 -4.66 21.43 -0.75
C ARG A 158 -3.33 22.13 -1.04
N ASN A 159 -2.23 21.45 -0.76
CA ASN A 159 -0.88 22.00 -0.87
C ASN A 159 -0.16 21.57 -2.16
N VAL A 160 -0.77 20.70 -2.96
CA VAL A 160 -0.25 20.26 -4.26
C VAL A 160 -0.74 21.21 -5.36
N GLU A 161 0.18 21.94 -5.97
CA GLU A 161 -0.12 22.85 -7.09
C GLU A 161 -0.26 22.11 -8.42
N GLN A 162 0.38 20.97 -8.55
CA GLN A 162 0.34 20.13 -9.74
C GLN A 162 -1.08 19.62 -9.99
N LYS A 163 -1.48 19.61 -11.27
CA LYS A 163 -2.75 19.02 -11.71
C LYS A 163 -2.49 17.69 -12.37
N PRO A 164 -3.17 16.61 -11.95
CA PRO A 164 -3.07 15.33 -12.63
C PRO A 164 -3.91 15.31 -13.91
N ASP A 165 -3.49 14.47 -14.85
CA ASP A 165 -4.31 14.11 -16.02
C ASP A 165 -5.21 12.91 -15.71
N VAL A 166 -4.79 12.06 -14.77
CA VAL A 166 -5.51 10.86 -14.31
C VAL A 166 -5.38 10.74 -12.79
N ILE A 167 -6.46 10.33 -12.14
CA ILE A 167 -6.44 9.99 -10.71
C ILE A 167 -6.79 8.51 -10.54
N VAL A 168 -5.97 7.78 -9.80
CA VAL A 168 -6.28 6.43 -9.32
C VAL A 168 -6.53 6.48 -7.83
N VAL A 169 -7.56 5.81 -7.35
CA VAL A 169 -7.90 5.73 -5.93
C VAL A 169 -8.14 4.28 -5.51
N ASP A 170 -7.54 3.86 -4.42
CA ASP A 170 -7.78 2.55 -3.77
C ASP A 170 -8.01 2.79 -2.27
N PRO A 171 -9.15 3.40 -1.90
CA PRO A 171 -9.42 3.82 -0.53
C PRO A 171 -9.73 2.63 0.39
N PRO A 172 -9.66 2.83 1.73
CA PRO A 172 -10.08 1.82 2.70
C PRO A 172 -11.57 1.48 2.58
N ARG A 173 -12.01 0.42 3.26
CA ARG A 173 -13.40 -0.11 3.20
C ARG A 173 -14.49 0.91 3.51
N VAL A 174 -14.17 1.96 4.26
CA VAL A 174 -15.09 3.08 4.57
C VAL A 174 -15.30 4.02 3.40
N GLY A 175 -14.55 3.87 2.31
CA GLY A 175 -14.60 4.76 1.15
C GLY A 175 -13.85 6.07 1.36
N ILE A 176 -14.07 7.02 0.45
CA ILE A 176 -13.47 8.35 0.44
C ILE A 176 -14.38 9.32 1.21
N GLN A 177 -13.80 10.12 2.07
CA GLN A 177 -14.56 11.15 2.80
C GLN A 177 -15.07 12.25 1.86
N PRO A 178 -16.25 12.85 2.14
CA PRO A 178 -16.87 13.87 1.27
C PRO A 178 -15.93 15.02 0.88
N LYS A 179 -15.21 15.58 1.85
CA LYS A 179 -14.25 16.68 1.59
C LYS A 179 -13.14 16.31 0.60
N ALA A 180 -12.64 15.06 0.68
CA ALA A 180 -11.64 14.55 -0.25
C ALA A 180 -12.26 14.31 -1.63
N LEU A 181 -13.49 13.80 -1.70
CA LEU A 181 -14.24 13.66 -2.96
C LEU A 181 -14.43 14.99 -3.67
N ASP A 182 -14.90 16.01 -2.96
CA ASP A 182 -15.09 17.36 -3.50
C ASP A 182 -13.77 17.89 -4.09
N LYS A 183 -12.66 17.67 -3.39
CA LYS A 183 -11.33 18.08 -3.86
C LYS A 183 -10.90 17.30 -5.10
N ILE A 184 -11.07 15.98 -5.13
CA ILE A 184 -10.78 15.12 -6.28
C ILE A 184 -11.59 15.58 -7.50
N ILE A 185 -12.90 15.79 -7.34
CA ILE A 185 -13.79 16.25 -8.40
C ILE A 185 -13.37 17.64 -8.90
N SER A 186 -12.92 18.53 -8.02
CA SER A 186 -12.50 19.89 -8.38
C SER A 186 -11.32 19.96 -9.34
N TYR A 187 -10.53 18.88 -9.49
CA TYR A 187 -9.48 18.80 -10.49
C TYR A 187 -10.05 18.73 -11.92
N GLY A 188 -11.27 18.24 -12.08
CA GLY A 188 -11.91 18.13 -13.41
C GLY A 188 -11.15 17.22 -14.36
N VAL A 189 -10.47 16.17 -13.84
CA VAL A 189 -9.75 15.21 -14.67
C VAL A 189 -10.74 14.38 -15.50
N PRO A 190 -10.40 14.05 -16.76
CA PRO A 190 -11.28 13.26 -17.61
C PRO A 190 -11.41 11.80 -17.18
N GLU A 191 -10.46 11.29 -16.41
CA GLU A 191 -10.35 9.86 -16.09
C GLU A 191 -10.01 9.67 -14.61
N ILE A 192 -10.88 8.92 -13.91
CA ILE A 192 -10.66 8.47 -12.53
C ILE A 192 -10.86 6.96 -12.50
N VAL A 193 -9.84 6.24 -12.02
CA VAL A 193 -9.92 4.80 -11.76
C VAL A 193 -10.17 4.60 -10.27
N TYR A 194 -11.28 3.97 -9.92
CA TYR A 194 -11.64 3.67 -8.53
C TYR A 194 -11.59 2.16 -8.29
N VAL A 195 -10.62 1.71 -7.52
CA VAL A 195 -10.55 0.35 -7.00
C VAL A 195 -11.27 0.31 -5.64
N SER A 196 -12.09 -0.69 -5.39
CA SER A 196 -12.82 -0.79 -4.13
C SER A 196 -13.05 -2.22 -3.69
N CYS A 197 -12.77 -2.51 -2.43
CA CYS A 197 -13.13 -3.76 -1.79
C CYS A 197 -14.54 -3.75 -1.16
N ASN A 198 -15.28 -2.62 -1.26
CA ASN A 198 -16.63 -2.46 -0.70
C ASN A 198 -17.59 -1.80 -1.71
N PRO A 199 -18.45 -2.59 -2.38
CA PRO A 199 -19.35 -2.06 -3.41
C PRO A 199 -20.39 -1.07 -2.88
N LYS A 200 -20.74 -1.12 -1.59
CA LYS A 200 -21.70 -0.16 -1.00
C LYS A 200 -21.09 1.24 -0.88
N THR A 201 -19.88 1.33 -0.35
CA THR A 201 -19.21 2.64 -0.23
C THR A 201 -18.79 3.17 -1.59
N LEU A 202 -18.40 2.29 -2.55
CA LEU A 202 -18.19 2.68 -3.93
C LEU A 202 -19.43 3.35 -4.53
N ALA A 203 -20.59 2.70 -4.44
CA ALA A 203 -21.84 3.26 -4.96
C ALA A 203 -22.18 4.61 -4.32
N GLN A 204 -21.99 4.76 -3.01
CA GLN A 204 -22.19 6.02 -2.31
C GLN A 204 -21.23 7.13 -2.79
N ASN A 205 -19.95 6.82 -2.97
CA ASN A 205 -18.97 7.78 -3.45
C ASN A 205 -19.21 8.16 -4.91
N LEU A 206 -19.63 7.22 -5.77
CA LEU A 206 -19.94 7.50 -7.16
C LEU A 206 -21.11 8.49 -7.35
N MET A 207 -22.03 8.59 -6.38
CA MET A 207 -23.09 9.58 -6.41
C MET A 207 -22.56 11.02 -6.41
N TYR A 208 -21.40 11.27 -5.83
CA TYR A 208 -20.77 12.61 -5.84
C TYR A 208 -20.24 13.00 -7.23
N PHE A 209 -19.93 12.04 -8.10
CA PHE A 209 -19.47 12.30 -9.47
C PHE A 209 -20.63 12.51 -10.46
N ALA A 210 -21.86 12.24 -10.04
CA ALA A 210 -23.04 12.32 -10.91
C ALA A 210 -23.69 13.70 -10.93
N TYR A 211 -23.24 14.63 -10.08
CA TYR A 211 -23.74 16.01 -9.96
C TYR A 211 -22.62 17.01 -10.22
#